data_d02b7d78d265ec547c59240df150d1fc
#
_entry.id   d02b7d78d265ec547c59240df150d1fc
#
_cell.length_a   1.000
_cell.length_b   1.000
_cell.length_c   1.000
_cell.angle_alpha   90.00
_cell.angle_beta   90.00
_cell.angle_gamma   90.00
#
_symmetry.space_group_name_H-M   'P 1'
#
loop_
_entity.id
_entity.type
_entity.pdbx_description
1 polymer ?
#
loop_
_entity_poly.entity_id
_entity_poly.type
_entity_poly.pdbx_seq_one_letter_code
_entity_poly.pdbx_strand_id
1 'polypeptide(L)'
;MSDPIGIYNWRRLDSRVTTSGQPTEAQLEELQKLGIRYVINLGLHTHEKALPDEAASLRRLGLSYIHIPVEFDQPTEDDFARFCDAMAMTGDKPVHVHCIANMRVSAFFYRWQREVRGLDAGQARKLMDSVWQPGGAWAAFIGDEAGSLLPHRGPR
;
A
#
# COMPACT_ATOMS: atom_id res chain seq x y z
N MET A 1 1.35 -20.63 -6.33
CA MET A 1 1.18 -20.56 -4.87
C MET A 1 0.01 -19.65 -4.53
N SER A 2 -0.83 -20.06 -3.61
CA SER A 2 -2.04 -19.31 -3.24
C SER A 2 -1.69 -18.10 -2.37
N ASP A 3 -2.48 -17.04 -2.50
CA ASP A 3 -2.34 -15.88 -1.64
C ASP A 3 -2.66 -16.24 -0.18
N PRO A 4 -2.00 -15.60 0.80
CA PRO A 4 -2.32 -15.82 2.21
C PRO A 4 -3.73 -15.34 2.53
N ILE A 5 -4.41 -16.08 3.42
CA ILE A 5 -5.80 -15.78 3.76
C ILE A 5 -5.95 -15.02 5.08
N GLY A 6 -4.89 -14.93 5.87
CA GLY A 6 -4.96 -14.33 7.21
C GLY A 6 -4.42 -12.91 7.31
N ILE A 7 -3.79 -12.38 6.26
CA ILE A 7 -3.23 -11.03 6.31
C ILE A 7 -4.35 -10.01 6.08
N TYR A 8 -4.46 -9.06 7.01
CA TYR A 8 -5.56 -8.10 7.05
C TYR A 8 -5.66 -7.28 5.77
N ASN A 9 -6.85 -7.22 5.19
CA ASN A 9 -7.17 -6.47 3.97
C ASN A 9 -6.22 -6.76 2.80
N TRP A 10 -5.88 -8.04 2.63
CA TRP A 10 -5.06 -8.48 1.51
C TRP A 10 -5.78 -8.22 0.19
N ARG A 11 -5.06 -7.64 -0.77
CA ARG A 11 -5.54 -7.45 -2.14
C ARG A 11 -4.38 -7.71 -3.09
N ARG A 12 -4.68 -8.27 -4.23
CA ARG A 12 -3.69 -8.45 -5.30
C ARG A 12 -3.99 -7.48 -6.43
N LEU A 13 -2.98 -6.69 -6.83
CA LEU A 13 -3.12 -5.77 -7.96
C LEU A 13 -2.91 -6.50 -9.28
N ASP A 14 -1.85 -7.29 -9.37
CA ASP A 14 -1.51 -8.09 -10.56
C ASP A 14 -0.59 -9.25 -10.14
N SER A 15 0.04 -9.92 -11.12
CA SER A 15 0.90 -11.06 -10.84
C SER A 15 2.13 -10.70 -10.00
N ARG A 16 2.55 -9.43 -9.99
CA ARG A 16 3.76 -8.95 -9.33
C ARG A 16 3.50 -8.19 -8.04
N VAL A 17 2.37 -7.50 -7.95
CA VAL A 17 2.10 -6.55 -6.87
C VAL A 17 0.98 -7.05 -5.97
N THR A 18 1.28 -7.16 -4.67
CA THR A 18 0.29 -7.47 -3.64
C THR A 18 0.24 -6.34 -2.62
N THR A 19 -0.87 -6.21 -1.93
CA THR A 19 -1.09 -5.13 -0.96
C THR A 19 -1.83 -5.66 0.26
N SER A 20 -1.70 -4.97 1.38
CA SER A 20 -2.43 -5.35 2.60
C SER A 20 -2.41 -4.23 3.64
N GLY A 21 -3.11 -4.46 4.76
CA GLY A 21 -2.85 -3.77 6.01
C GLY A 21 -1.58 -4.34 6.65
N GLN A 22 -1.37 -4.03 7.94
CA GLN A 22 -0.13 -4.41 8.62
C GLN A 22 -0.05 -5.93 8.82
N PRO A 23 0.94 -6.60 8.22
CA PRO A 23 1.19 -8.00 8.52
C PRO A 23 1.78 -8.16 9.93
N THR A 24 1.50 -9.29 10.56
CA THR A 24 2.17 -9.67 11.81
C THR A 24 3.57 -10.19 11.53
N GLU A 25 4.39 -10.35 12.57
CA GLU A 25 5.72 -10.95 12.43
C GLU A 25 5.65 -12.32 11.74
N ALA A 26 4.75 -13.18 12.18
CA ALA A 26 4.59 -14.51 11.60
C ALA A 26 4.17 -14.43 10.13
N GLN A 27 3.34 -13.45 9.79
CA GLN A 27 2.85 -13.31 8.41
C GLN A 27 3.93 -12.83 7.43
N LEU A 28 5.00 -12.20 7.92
CA LEU A 28 6.12 -11.83 7.05
C LEU A 28 6.74 -13.07 6.39
N GLU A 29 6.74 -14.21 7.08
CA GLU A 29 7.22 -15.45 6.48
C GLU A 29 6.37 -15.89 5.30
N GLU A 30 5.07 -15.61 5.34
CA GLU A 30 4.18 -15.94 4.22
C GLU A 30 4.53 -15.12 2.97
N LEU A 31 4.97 -13.86 3.16
CA LEU A 31 5.46 -13.04 2.05
C LEU A 31 6.71 -13.65 1.43
N GLN A 32 7.64 -14.11 2.26
CA GLN A 32 8.85 -14.79 1.78
C GLN A 32 8.49 -16.01 0.95
N LYS A 33 7.54 -16.82 1.42
CA LYS A 33 7.13 -18.05 0.72
C LYS A 33 6.47 -17.76 -0.62
N LEU A 34 5.82 -16.60 -0.77
CA LEU A 34 5.25 -16.18 -2.05
C LEU A 34 6.30 -15.73 -3.07
N GLY A 35 7.55 -15.58 -2.64
CA GLY A 35 8.61 -15.09 -3.51
C GLY A 35 8.71 -13.57 -3.56
N ILE A 36 8.07 -12.86 -2.63
CA ILE A 36 8.19 -11.40 -2.53
C ILE A 36 9.66 -11.02 -2.31
N ARG A 37 10.11 -10.00 -3.00
CA ARG A 37 11.50 -9.51 -2.91
C ARG A 37 11.61 -8.18 -2.19
N TYR A 38 10.58 -7.33 -2.31
CA TYR A 38 10.55 -6.00 -1.70
C TYR A 38 9.27 -5.82 -0.93
N VAL A 39 9.38 -5.18 0.23
CA VAL A 39 8.22 -4.75 1.02
C VAL A 39 8.29 -3.24 1.17
N ILE A 40 7.25 -2.54 0.75
CA ILE A 40 7.12 -1.09 0.91
C ILE A 40 6.06 -0.84 1.97
N ASN A 41 6.41 -0.08 3.00
CA ASN A 41 5.50 0.25 4.11
C ASN A 41 5.20 1.74 4.10
N LEU A 42 3.93 2.09 3.91
CA LEU A 42 3.46 3.48 3.97
C LEU A 42 2.93 3.85 5.36
N GLY A 43 2.88 2.90 6.28
CA GLY A 43 2.43 3.17 7.65
C GLY A 43 3.50 3.82 8.51
N LEU A 44 3.09 4.33 9.66
CA LEU A 44 4.01 4.95 10.60
C LEU A 44 4.53 3.90 11.57
N HIS A 45 5.84 3.94 11.88
CA HIS A 45 6.42 3.03 12.88
C HIS A 45 5.88 3.32 14.29
N THR A 46 5.28 4.49 14.49
CA THR A 46 4.71 4.88 15.78
C THR A 46 3.30 4.34 16.01
N HIS A 47 2.67 3.75 14.99
CA HIS A 47 1.34 3.19 15.15
C HIS A 47 1.39 1.96 16.06
N GLU A 48 0.33 1.76 16.87
CA GLU A 48 0.29 0.65 17.83
C GLU A 48 0.39 -0.73 17.18
N LYS A 49 -0.06 -0.86 15.93
CA LYS A 49 0.00 -2.12 15.18
C LYS A 49 1.32 -2.31 14.42
N ALA A 50 2.17 -1.29 14.37
CA ALA A 50 3.46 -1.41 13.70
C ALA A 50 4.33 -2.43 14.42
N LEU A 51 5.14 -3.15 13.64
CA LEU A 51 6.08 -4.11 14.23
C LEU A 51 7.23 -3.38 14.92
N PRO A 52 7.81 -3.95 15.98
CA PRO A 52 8.91 -3.29 16.69
C PRO A 52 10.11 -2.96 15.81
N ASP A 53 10.46 -3.86 14.88
CA ASP A 53 11.58 -3.64 13.95
C ASP A 53 11.34 -4.44 12.67
N GLU A 54 10.44 -3.93 11.84
CA GLU A 54 10.07 -4.62 10.60
C GLU A 54 11.27 -4.76 9.66
N ALA A 55 12.14 -3.77 9.60
CA ALA A 55 13.32 -3.81 8.75
C ALA A 55 14.23 -5.00 9.10
N ALA A 56 14.48 -5.22 10.39
CA ALA A 56 15.31 -6.34 10.84
C ALA A 56 14.63 -7.68 10.56
N SER A 57 13.31 -7.76 10.80
CA SER A 57 12.55 -8.98 10.56
C SER A 57 12.60 -9.38 9.09
N LEU A 58 12.40 -8.42 8.19
CA LEU A 58 12.44 -8.68 6.75
C LEU A 58 13.85 -9.01 6.27
N ARG A 59 14.86 -8.34 6.83
CA ARG A 59 16.26 -8.65 6.48
C ARG A 59 16.60 -10.11 6.80
N ARG A 60 16.15 -10.60 7.94
CA ARG A 60 16.37 -12.00 8.33
C ARG A 60 15.73 -12.97 7.35
N LEU A 61 14.64 -12.55 6.68
CA LEU A 61 13.96 -13.36 5.68
C LEU A 61 14.50 -13.16 4.27
N GLY A 62 15.48 -12.28 4.10
CA GLY A 62 16.07 -12.00 2.79
C GLY A 62 15.29 -11.07 1.91
N LEU A 63 14.33 -10.31 2.49
CA LEU A 63 13.54 -9.32 1.76
C LEU A 63 14.09 -7.92 1.99
N SER A 64 14.02 -7.07 0.97
CA SER A 64 14.39 -5.66 1.08
C SER A 64 13.20 -4.84 1.57
N TYR A 65 13.45 -3.88 2.45
CA TYR A 65 12.42 -3.06 3.08
C TYR A 65 12.59 -1.59 2.69
N ILE A 66 11.49 -0.97 2.29
CA ILE A 66 11.45 0.45 1.96
C ILE A 66 10.35 1.09 2.80
N HIS A 67 10.70 2.07 3.62
CA HIS A 67 9.73 2.77 4.46
C HIS A 67 9.48 4.17 3.93
N ILE A 68 8.23 4.46 3.61
CA ILE A 68 7.78 5.79 3.18
C ILE A 68 6.65 6.18 4.12
N PRO A 69 6.96 6.79 5.28
CA PRO A 69 5.93 7.12 6.27
C PRO A 69 4.99 8.19 5.73
N VAL A 70 3.71 7.85 5.64
CA VAL A 70 2.67 8.76 5.16
C VAL A 70 1.71 9.06 6.31
N GLU A 71 1.64 10.34 6.70
CA GLU A 71 0.68 10.77 7.72
C GLU A 71 -0.72 10.58 7.20
N PHE A 72 -1.57 9.89 7.97
CA PHE A 72 -2.90 9.56 7.49
C PHE A 72 -3.74 10.81 7.20
N ASP A 73 -3.59 11.86 8.01
CA ASP A 73 -4.38 13.07 7.82
C ASP A 73 -3.80 14.04 6.79
N GLN A 74 -2.60 13.76 6.26
CA GLN A 74 -1.89 14.71 5.41
C GLN A 74 -0.97 14.01 4.41
N PRO A 75 -1.53 13.29 3.42
CA PRO A 75 -0.72 12.74 2.34
C PRO A 75 -0.14 13.88 1.49
N THR A 76 1.12 13.75 1.06
CA THR A 76 1.80 14.81 0.32
C THR A 76 2.23 14.34 -1.07
N GLU A 77 2.48 15.31 -1.96
CA GLU A 77 3.04 15.00 -3.27
C GLU A 77 4.46 14.43 -3.17
N ASP A 78 5.24 14.86 -2.18
CA ASP A 78 6.56 14.27 -1.92
C ASP A 78 6.45 12.79 -1.56
N ASP A 79 5.48 12.43 -0.72
CA ASP A 79 5.24 11.04 -0.37
C ASP A 79 4.94 10.23 -1.64
N PHE A 80 4.09 10.77 -2.50
CA PHE A 80 3.74 10.08 -3.74
C PHE A 80 4.94 9.96 -4.68
N ALA A 81 5.77 11.00 -4.78
CA ALA A 81 6.98 10.94 -5.61
C ALA A 81 7.93 9.85 -5.11
N ARG A 82 8.12 9.73 -3.80
CA ARG A 82 8.95 8.67 -3.20
C ARG A 82 8.38 7.29 -3.50
N PHE A 83 7.06 7.16 -3.46
CA PHE A 83 6.41 5.91 -3.78
C PHE A 83 6.65 5.53 -5.25
N CYS A 84 6.51 6.46 -6.16
CA CYS A 84 6.78 6.22 -7.59
C CYS A 84 8.23 5.80 -7.82
N ASP A 85 9.18 6.46 -7.14
CA ASP A 85 10.60 6.09 -7.23
C ASP A 85 10.84 4.68 -6.69
N ALA A 86 10.21 4.33 -5.57
CA ALA A 86 10.34 2.99 -5.00
C ALA A 86 9.77 1.93 -5.94
N MET A 87 8.61 2.16 -6.52
CA MET A 87 8.02 1.23 -7.48
C MET A 87 8.91 1.05 -8.70
N ALA A 88 9.49 2.15 -9.21
CA ALA A 88 10.43 2.08 -10.34
C ALA A 88 11.67 1.25 -9.98
N MET A 89 12.17 1.41 -8.75
CA MET A 89 13.35 0.68 -8.30
C MET A 89 13.11 -0.82 -8.19
N THR A 90 11.89 -1.24 -7.86
CA THR A 90 11.60 -2.69 -7.76
C THR A 90 11.61 -3.39 -9.11
N GLY A 91 11.51 -2.64 -10.21
CA GLY A 91 11.57 -3.18 -11.57
C GLY A 91 10.46 -4.19 -11.83
N ASP A 92 10.85 -5.42 -12.19
CA ASP A 92 9.93 -6.51 -12.46
C ASP A 92 9.83 -7.51 -11.31
N LYS A 93 10.44 -7.23 -10.15
CA LYS A 93 10.46 -8.14 -9.02
C LYS A 93 9.14 -8.09 -8.27
N PRO A 94 8.71 -9.21 -7.64
CA PRO A 94 7.51 -9.21 -6.81
C PRO A 94 7.66 -8.26 -5.63
N VAL A 95 6.64 -7.42 -5.44
CA VAL A 95 6.63 -6.41 -4.38
C VAL A 95 5.32 -6.49 -3.59
N HIS A 96 5.43 -6.36 -2.27
CA HIS A 96 4.29 -6.23 -1.38
C HIS A 96 4.29 -4.84 -0.76
N VAL A 97 3.15 -4.15 -0.84
CA VAL A 97 3.02 -2.79 -0.30
C VAL A 97 1.93 -2.80 0.77
N HIS A 98 2.25 -2.30 1.96
CA HIS A 98 1.28 -2.27 3.04
C HIS A 98 1.30 -0.94 3.79
N CYS A 99 0.26 -0.72 4.56
CA CYS A 99 0.19 0.30 5.60
C CYS A 99 -0.49 -0.37 6.80
N ILE A 100 -1.45 0.29 7.45
CA ILE A 100 -2.14 -0.33 8.59
C ILE A 100 -3.41 -1.05 8.14
N ALA A 101 -4.20 -0.44 7.24
CA ALA A 101 -5.48 -1.00 6.78
C ALA A 101 -5.63 -1.03 5.26
N ASN A 102 -4.55 -0.90 4.51
CA ASN A 102 -4.55 -0.82 3.04
C ASN A 102 -5.20 0.46 2.48
N MET A 103 -5.60 1.39 3.32
CA MET A 103 -6.27 2.60 2.86
C MET A 103 -5.31 3.53 2.12
N ARG A 104 -4.18 3.89 2.74
CA ARG A 104 -3.15 4.72 2.11
C ARG A 104 -2.61 4.06 0.84
N VAL A 105 -2.32 2.78 0.94
CA VAL A 105 -1.76 2.00 -0.17
C VAL A 105 -2.70 2.02 -1.38
N SER A 106 -3.97 1.72 -1.16
CA SER A 106 -4.92 1.62 -2.27
C SER A 106 -5.13 2.97 -2.97
N ALA A 107 -5.10 4.07 -2.22
CA ALA A 107 -5.21 5.41 -2.80
C ALA A 107 -3.94 5.77 -3.59
N PHE A 108 -2.76 5.42 -3.08
CA PHE A 108 -1.51 5.64 -3.79
C PHE A 108 -1.48 4.85 -5.11
N PHE A 109 -1.93 3.59 -5.10
CA PHE A 109 -2.00 2.81 -6.32
C PHE A 109 -3.04 3.32 -7.30
N TYR A 110 -4.12 3.92 -6.83
CA TYR A 110 -5.07 4.57 -7.72
C TYR A 110 -4.37 5.65 -8.56
N ARG A 111 -3.61 6.53 -7.91
CA ARG A 111 -2.85 7.55 -8.62
C ARG A 111 -1.74 6.96 -9.49
N TRP A 112 -1.00 5.99 -8.95
CA TRP A 112 0.11 5.38 -9.68
C TRP A 112 -0.36 4.71 -10.96
N GLN A 113 -1.47 3.99 -10.90
CA GLN A 113 -2.00 3.34 -12.09
C GLN A 113 -2.45 4.35 -13.13
N ARG A 114 -3.00 5.49 -12.71
CA ARG A 114 -3.42 6.53 -13.65
C ARG A 114 -2.23 7.31 -14.21
N GLU A 115 -1.34 7.77 -13.33
CA GLU A 115 -0.30 8.74 -13.69
C GLU A 115 0.94 8.08 -14.26
N VAL A 116 1.27 6.88 -13.82
CA VAL A 116 2.47 6.16 -14.29
C VAL A 116 2.12 5.11 -15.34
N ARG A 117 1.07 4.31 -15.11
CA ARG A 117 0.69 3.25 -16.05
C ARG A 117 -0.33 3.68 -17.10
N GLY A 118 -0.92 4.85 -16.97
CA GLY A 118 -1.85 5.37 -17.94
C GLY A 118 -3.21 4.69 -18.02
N LEU A 119 -3.62 3.98 -16.94
CA LEU A 119 -4.92 3.33 -16.90
C LEU A 119 -6.03 4.37 -16.74
N ASP A 120 -7.22 4.07 -17.24
CA ASP A 120 -8.37 4.94 -17.02
C ASP A 120 -8.83 4.88 -15.55
N ALA A 121 -9.62 5.86 -15.13
CA ALA A 121 -10.06 5.98 -13.74
C ALA A 121 -10.87 4.77 -13.29
N GLY A 122 -11.71 4.23 -14.18
CA GLY A 122 -12.56 3.09 -13.85
C GLY A 122 -11.75 1.85 -13.49
N GLN A 123 -10.69 1.58 -14.26
CA GLN A 123 -9.79 0.46 -13.98
C GLN A 123 -8.91 0.74 -12.75
N ALA A 124 -8.37 1.95 -12.66
CA ALA A 124 -7.44 2.31 -11.60
C ALA A 124 -8.09 2.29 -10.22
N ARG A 125 -9.39 2.60 -10.11
CA ARG A 125 -10.06 2.69 -8.83
C ARG A 125 -10.54 1.37 -8.24
N LYS A 126 -10.47 0.27 -8.98
CA LYS A 126 -11.00 -1.02 -8.52
C LYS A 126 -10.38 -1.47 -7.20
N LEU A 127 -9.07 -1.39 -7.09
CA LEU A 127 -8.38 -1.75 -5.84
C LEU A 127 -8.85 -0.86 -4.69
N MET A 128 -8.80 0.44 -4.88
CA MET A 128 -9.16 1.41 -3.85
C MET A 128 -10.62 1.22 -3.39
N ASP A 129 -11.54 1.08 -4.34
CA ASP A 129 -12.96 0.91 -4.03
C ASP A 129 -13.24 -0.39 -3.28
N SER A 130 -12.40 -1.41 -3.47
CA SER A 130 -12.53 -2.67 -2.72
C SER A 130 -12.13 -2.52 -1.25
N VAL A 131 -11.40 -1.47 -0.91
CA VAL A 131 -10.91 -1.21 0.45
C VAL A 131 -11.73 -0.12 1.14
N TRP A 132 -11.89 1.04 0.51
CA TRP A 132 -12.57 2.18 1.13
C TRP A 132 -12.99 3.21 0.09
N GLN A 133 -13.70 4.25 0.55
CA GLN A 133 -13.98 5.43 -0.26
C GLN A 133 -13.36 6.64 0.43
N PRO A 134 -12.28 7.19 -0.13
CA PRO A 134 -11.61 8.35 0.46
C PRO A 134 -12.52 9.57 0.51
N GLY A 135 -12.39 10.34 1.60
CA GLY A 135 -12.99 11.66 1.75
C GLY A 135 -11.94 12.62 2.25
N GLY A 136 -12.29 13.87 2.49
CA GLY A 136 -11.39 14.87 3.04
C GLY A 136 -10.08 14.99 2.27
N ALA A 137 -8.97 15.03 3.01
CA ALA A 137 -7.64 15.20 2.43
C ALA A 137 -7.28 14.10 1.42
N TRP A 138 -7.76 12.88 1.64
CA TRP A 138 -7.47 11.78 0.72
C TRP A 138 -8.26 11.90 -0.59
N ALA A 139 -9.51 12.37 -0.53
CA ALA A 139 -10.25 12.64 -1.74
C ALA A 139 -9.59 13.74 -2.55
N ALA A 140 -9.14 14.81 -1.90
CA ALA A 140 -8.39 15.87 -2.55
C ALA A 140 -7.09 15.32 -3.17
N PHE A 141 -6.40 14.45 -2.44
CA PHE A 141 -5.14 13.85 -2.89
C PHE A 141 -5.32 13.03 -4.19
N ILE A 142 -6.42 12.31 -4.31
CA ILE A 142 -6.70 11.51 -5.52
C ILE A 142 -7.41 12.32 -6.63
N GLY A 143 -7.66 13.60 -6.40
CA GLY A 143 -8.28 14.48 -7.41
C GLY A 143 -9.80 14.49 -7.38
N ASP A 144 -10.43 13.99 -6.33
CA ASP A 144 -11.90 14.01 -6.16
C ASP A 144 -12.29 15.21 -5.30
N GLU A 145 -12.52 16.34 -5.94
CA GLU A 145 -12.86 17.57 -5.22
C GLU A 145 -14.19 17.47 -4.48
N ALA A 146 -15.18 16.84 -5.06
CA ALA A 146 -16.49 16.66 -4.42
C ALA A 146 -16.34 15.80 -3.15
N GLY A 147 -15.58 14.72 -3.24
CA GLY A 147 -15.33 13.85 -2.10
C GLY A 147 -14.56 14.53 -0.97
N SER A 148 -13.78 15.58 -1.28
CA SER A 148 -13.00 16.29 -0.26
C SER A 148 -13.86 17.00 0.78
N LEU A 149 -15.15 17.18 0.49
CA LEU A 149 -16.10 17.79 1.41
C LEU A 149 -16.84 16.74 2.26
N LEU A 150 -16.55 15.48 2.06
CA LEU A 150 -17.23 14.36 2.73
C LEU A 150 -16.25 13.60 3.62
N PRO A 151 -16.74 12.90 4.66
CA PRO A 151 -15.90 12.02 5.44
C PRO A 151 -15.53 10.76 4.66
N HIS A 152 -14.48 10.07 5.11
CA HIS A 152 -14.14 8.76 4.57
C HIS A 152 -15.27 7.77 4.84
N ARG A 153 -15.41 6.78 3.95
CA ARG A 153 -16.32 5.65 4.13
C ARG A 153 -15.52 4.35 3.95
N GLY A 154 -15.76 3.41 4.84
CA GLY A 154 -15.05 2.14 4.84
C GLY A 154 -14.11 2.04 6.01
N PRO A 155 -13.23 1.02 6.06
CA PRO A 155 -12.96 0.05 5.00
C PRO A 155 -14.11 -0.92 4.75
N ARG A 156 -14.16 -1.45 3.55
CA ARG A 156 -15.18 -2.42 3.16
C ARG A 156 -14.71 -3.84 3.34
#